data_0f75f71e50a9cf09246382c68adba1e0
#
_entry.id   0f75f71e50a9cf09246382c68adba1e0
#
_cell.length_a   1.000
_cell.length_b   1.000
_cell.length_c   1.000
_cell.angle_alpha   90.00
_cell.angle_beta   90.00
_cell.angle_gamma   90.00
#
_symmetry.space_group_name_H-M   'P 1'
#
loop_
_entity.id
_entity.type
_entity.pdbx_description
1 polymer ?
#
loop_
_entity_poly.entity_id
_entity_poly.type
_entity_poly.pdbx_seq_one_letter_code
_entity_poly.pdbx_strand_id
1 'polypeptide(L)'
;MNSTCSLVVRKAKMSDLSQILDIYEYARRFMKETGNPNQWGDSLPQKELLINDIADKKHLYVVVDSKEIECIYGVFAFIIGKDPAYSVIKNGTWLSEELYGTLRRVASSGKIHGIFSQMVSYCRQQISHLRIDTHEDNKIMQHLIEKNGFSKRGIIFKDDGSPRVAFEYVKLS
;
A
#
# COMPACT_ATOMS: atom_id res chain seq x y z
N MET A 1 -30.30 11.58 6.05
CA MET A 1 -29.43 11.95 4.90
C MET A 1 -28.16 11.15 5.01
N ASN A 2 -27.93 10.24 4.08
CA ASN A 2 -26.66 9.53 4.00
C ASN A 2 -25.57 10.53 3.62
N SER A 3 -24.79 10.97 4.59
CA SER A 3 -23.59 11.73 4.34
C SER A 3 -22.61 10.80 3.62
N THR A 4 -22.56 10.88 2.31
CA THR A 4 -21.54 10.17 1.52
C THR A 4 -20.17 10.68 1.96
N CYS A 5 -19.39 9.80 2.58
CA CYS A 5 -18.01 10.07 2.96
C CYS A 5 -17.22 10.38 1.68
N SER A 6 -16.62 11.56 1.60
CA SER A 6 -15.77 11.95 0.48
C SER A 6 -14.31 11.73 0.87
N LEU A 7 -13.72 10.67 0.33
CA LEU A 7 -12.35 10.29 0.67
C LEU A 7 -11.31 11.12 -0.10
N VAL A 8 -10.32 11.58 0.62
CA VAL A 8 -9.14 12.27 0.08
C VAL A 8 -7.86 11.70 0.69
N VAL A 9 -6.74 11.91 -0.01
CA VAL A 9 -5.42 11.49 0.46
C VAL A 9 -4.61 12.72 0.84
N ARG A 10 -3.94 12.67 1.99
CA ARG A 10 -2.97 13.67 2.43
C ARG A 10 -1.72 13.01 3.02
N LYS A 11 -0.65 13.77 3.15
CA LYS A 11 0.54 13.29 3.88
C LYS A 11 0.23 13.07 5.35
N ALA A 12 0.80 12.01 5.92
CA ALA A 12 0.73 11.73 7.33
C ALA A 12 1.53 12.77 8.14
N LYS A 13 1.03 13.08 9.33
CA LYS A 13 1.68 13.95 10.33
C LYS A 13 2.01 13.13 11.57
N MET A 14 2.92 13.62 12.40
CA MET A 14 3.25 12.95 13.67
C MET A 14 2.03 12.81 14.60
N SER A 15 1.09 13.76 14.55
CA SER A 15 -0.17 13.69 15.29
C SER A 15 -1.09 12.54 14.86
N ASP A 16 -0.85 11.96 13.68
CA ASP A 16 -1.61 10.80 13.16
C ASP A 16 -1.09 9.46 13.69
N LEU A 17 0.09 9.42 14.28
CA LEU A 17 0.82 8.19 14.58
C LEU A 17 -0.01 7.19 15.40
N SER A 18 -0.75 7.65 16.40
CA SER A 18 -1.59 6.79 17.23
C SER A 18 -2.65 6.05 16.39
N GLN A 19 -3.39 6.76 15.55
CA GLN A 19 -4.39 6.14 14.67
C GLN A 19 -3.74 5.23 13.62
N ILE A 20 -2.57 5.60 13.09
CA ILE A 20 -1.82 4.79 12.15
C ILE A 20 -1.43 3.45 12.78
N LEU A 21 -0.94 3.47 14.01
CA LEU A 21 -0.57 2.24 14.74
C LEU A 21 -1.80 1.34 14.97
N ASP A 22 -2.94 1.91 15.32
CA ASP A 22 -4.20 1.17 15.50
C ASP A 22 -4.65 0.51 14.18
N ILE A 23 -4.51 1.20 13.05
CA ILE A 23 -4.84 0.66 11.73
C ILE A 23 -3.93 -0.52 11.37
N TYR A 24 -2.63 -0.41 11.63
CA TYR A 24 -1.70 -1.52 11.38
C TYR A 24 -1.94 -2.71 12.30
N GLU A 25 -2.30 -2.48 13.56
CA GLU A 25 -2.68 -3.56 14.48
C GLU A 25 -3.93 -4.30 13.98
N TYR A 26 -4.95 -3.55 13.58
CA TYR A 26 -6.14 -4.12 12.95
C TYR A 26 -5.79 -4.92 11.69
N ALA A 27 -4.95 -4.37 10.81
CA ALA A 27 -4.55 -5.03 9.57
C ALA A 27 -3.79 -6.34 9.81
N ARG A 28 -2.88 -6.38 10.77
CA ARG A 28 -2.18 -7.63 11.15
C ARG A 28 -3.14 -8.70 11.64
N ARG A 29 -4.08 -8.33 12.50
CA ARG A 29 -5.12 -9.23 13.00
C ARG A 29 -6.00 -9.75 11.86
N PHE A 30 -6.46 -8.86 10.99
CA PHE A 30 -7.24 -9.22 9.79
C PHE A 30 -6.47 -10.17 8.86
N MET A 31 -5.18 -9.93 8.62
CA MET A 31 -4.33 -10.82 7.83
C MET A 31 -4.29 -12.24 8.42
N LYS A 32 -4.10 -12.37 9.73
CA LYS A 32 -4.10 -13.68 10.40
C LYS A 32 -5.43 -14.40 10.26
N GLU A 33 -6.52 -13.71 10.49
CA GLU A 33 -7.88 -14.27 10.44
C GLU A 33 -8.29 -14.68 9.01
N THR A 34 -7.70 -14.07 7.99
CA THR A 34 -8.02 -14.31 6.58
C THR A 34 -6.98 -15.17 5.83
N GLY A 35 -6.13 -15.89 6.55
CA GLY A 35 -5.20 -16.86 5.97
C GLY A 35 -3.86 -16.33 5.52
N ASN A 36 -3.46 -15.13 5.98
CA ASN A 36 -2.19 -14.49 5.65
C ASN A 36 -1.39 -14.10 6.91
N PRO A 37 -0.99 -15.09 7.76
CA PRO A 37 -0.34 -14.77 9.04
C PRO A 37 1.13 -14.35 8.92
N ASN A 38 1.79 -14.63 7.79
CA ASN A 38 3.24 -14.53 7.66
C ASN A 38 3.74 -13.25 6.98
N GLN A 39 2.87 -12.44 6.38
CA GLN A 39 3.32 -11.25 5.65
C GLN A 39 3.90 -10.19 6.59
N TRP A 40 3.21 -9.85 7.67
CA TRP A 40 3.65 -8.88 8.67
C TRP A 40 3.87 -9.48 10.07
N GLY A 41 3.42 -10.70 10.28
CA GLY A 41 3.50 -11.36 11.58
C GLY A 41 2.80 -10.55 12.67
N ASP A 42 3.47 -10.37 13.79
CA ASP A 42 2.93 -9.68 14.97
C ASP A 42 3.42 -8.23 15.13
N SER A 43 4.43 -7.82 14.39
CA SER A 43 5.18 -6.59 14.69
C SER A 43 5.44 -5.65 13.51
N LEU A 44 5.21 -6.09 12.27
CA LEU A 44 5.50 -5.23 11.11
C LEU A 44 4.24 -4.45 10.66
N PRO A 45 4.40 -3.25 10.12
CA PRO A 45 5.62 -2.45 10.12
C PRO A 45 5.97 -1.92 11.50
N GLN A 46 7.27 -1.80 11.79
CA GLN A 46 7.74 -1.31 13.09
C GLN A 46 7.46 0.18 13.28
N LYS A 47 7.19 0.59 14.52
CA LYS A 47 6.87 1.97 14.87
C LYS A 47 7.95 2.97 14.44
N GLU A 48 9.21 2.61 14.65
CA GLU A 48 10.37 3.45 14.30
C GLU A 48 10.44 3.71 12.80
N LEU A 49 10.12 2.72 11.97
CA LEU A 49 10.03 2.87 10.53
C LEU A 49 8.94 3.88 10.14
N LEU A 50 7.79 3.79 10.79
CA LEU A 50 6.66 4.71 10.52
C LEU A 50 7.00 6.13 10.93
N ILE A 51 7.65 6.32 12.05
CA ILE A 51 8.12 7.65 12.50
C ILE A 51 9.09 8.23 11.47
N ASN A 52 10.05 7.45 11.00
CA ASN A 52 11.01 7.88 9.98
C ASN A 52 10.29 8.20 8.65
N ASP A 53 9.33 7.39 8.24
CA ASP A 53 8.54 7.63 7.03
C ASP A 53 7.74 8.94 7.10
N ILE A 54 7.27 9.33 8.27
CA ILE A 54 6.53 10.57 8.48
C ILE A 54 7.48 11.77 8.56
N ALA A 55 8.48 11.70 9.46
CA ALA A 55 9.31 12.84 9.83
C ALA A 55 10.39 13.14 8.81
N ASP A 56 11.13 12.12 8.35
CA ASP A 56 12.32 12.28 7.52
C ASP A 56 12.04 12.01 6.04
N LYS A 57 11.44 10.88 5.72
CA LYS A 57 11.17 10.46 4.33
C LYS A 57 9.96 11.16 3.72
N LYS A 58 8.98 11.52 4.53
CA LYS A 58 7.75 12.23 4.10
C LYS A 58 7.00 11.52 2.96
N HIS A 59 7.02 10.19 2.95
CA HIS A 59 6.35 9.39 1.93
C HIS A 59 5.23 8.50 2.48
N LEU A 60 4.82 8.71 3.73
CA LEU A 60 3.64 8.08 4.30
C LEU A 60 2.42 8.99 4.09
N TYR A 61 1.33 8.37 3.64
CA TYR A 61 0.07 9.04 3.31
C TYR A 61 -1.08 8.39 4.05
N VAL A 62 -2.11 9.17 4.30
CA VAL A 62 -3.36 8.69 4.93
C VAL A 62 -4.55 9.02 4.05
N VAL A 63 -5.55 8.14 4.11
CA VAL A 63 -6.86 8.34 3.49
C VAL A 63 -7.82 8.81 4.56
N VAL A 64 -8.43 9.95 4.36
CA VAL A 64 -9.30 10.63 5.33
C VAL A 64 -10.61 11.05 4.70
N ASP A 65 -11.61 11.37 5.51
CA ASP A 65 -12.80 12.08 5.04
C ASP A 65 -12.46 13.55 4.81
N SER A 66 -12.85 14.12 3.69
CA SER A 66 -12.62 15.53 3.36
C SER A 66 -13.29 16.50 4.34
N LYS A 67 -14.31 16.05 5.06
CA LYS A 67 -15.02 16.83 6.08
C LYS A 67 -14.42 16.67 7.48
N GLU A 68 -13.71 15.58 7.72
CA GLU A 68 -13.08 15.24 9.01
C GLU A 68 -11.65 14.75 8.76
N ILE A 69 -10.77 15.65 8.35
CA ILE A 69 -9.41 15.33 7.90
C ILE A 69 -8.51 14.67 8.98
N GLU A 70 -8.94 14.73 10.23
CA GLU A 70 -8.26 14.05 11.35
C GLU A 70 -8.73 12.60 11.54
N CYS A 71 -9.80 12.17 10.85
CA CYS A 71 -10.30 10.82 10.90
C CYS A 71 -9.69 9.97 9.80
N ILE A 72 -8.84 9.00 10.18
CA ILE A 72 -8.03 8.19 9.25
C ILE A 72 -8.68 6.85 8.99
N TYR A 73 -8.86 6.49 7.73
CA TYR A 73 -9.45 5.23 7.27
C TYR A 73 -8.45 4.30 6.57
N GLY A 74 -7.31 4.82 6.18
CA GLY A 74 -6.27 4.03 5.54
C GLY A 74 -4.91 4.69 5.62
N VAL A 75 -3.86 3.91 5.45
CA VAL A 75 -2.47 4.37 5.48
C VAL A 75 -1.66 3.59 4.44
N PHE A 76 -0.74 4.25 3.78
CA PHE A 76 0.17 3.63 2.83
C PHE A 76 1.43 4.49 2.64
N ALA A 77 2.52 3.84 2.26
CA ALA A 77 3.70 4.53 1.77
C ALA A 77 3.67 4.57 0.24
N PHE A 78 4.08 5.70 -0.32
CA PHE A 78 4.20 5.88 -1.76
C PHE A 78 5.55 6.51 -2.09
N ILE A 79 6.34 5.80 -2.90
CA ILE A 79 7.73 6.15 -3.21
C ILE A 79 7.93 6.13 -4.71
N ILE A 80 8.32 7.27 -5.30
CA ILE A 80 8.71 7.36 -6.70
C ILE A 80 10.21 7.16 -6.78
N GLY A 81 10.64 6.16 -7.57
CA GLY A 81 12.04 5.80 -7.72
C GLY A 81 12.24 4.31 -7.91
N LYS A 82 13.42 3.92 -8.37
CA LYS A 82 13.77 2.52 -8.51
C LYS A 82 13.97 1.87 -7.14
N ASP A 83 13.35 0.71 -6.95
CA ASP A 83 13.47 -0.08 -5.75
C ASP A 83 14.40 -1.27 -6.03
N PRO A 84 15.47 -1.47 -5.23
CA PRO A 84 16.38 -2.61 -5.40
C PRO A 84 15.66 -3.97 -5.40
N ALA A 85 14.59 -4.14 -4.61
CA ALA A 85 13.81 -5.37 -4.57
C ALA A 85 13.14 -5.70 -5.91
N TYR A 86 12.94 -4.72 -6.78
CA TYR A 86 12.32 -4.88 -8.09
C TYR A 86 13.32 -5.00 -9.24
N SER A 87 14.62 -4.99 -8.94
CA SER A 87 15.67 -5.13 -9.94
C SER A 87 15.73 -6.52 -10.57
N VAL A 88 15.31 -7.54 -9.82
CA VAL A 88 15.23 -8.94 -10.30
C VAL A 88 13.80 -9.43 -10.13
N ILE A 89 13.22 -9.90 -11.22
CA ILE A 89 11.91 -10.55 -11.24
C ILE A 89 12.04 -11.95 -11.83
N LYS A 90 11.43 -12.95 -11.19
CA LYS A 90 11.41 -14.33 -11.68
C LYS A 90 10.02 -14.72 -12.13
N ASN A 91 9.96 -15.72 -13.03
CA ASN A 91 8.72 -16.27 -13.58
C ASN A 91 7.87 -15.21 -14.30
N GLY A 92 8.52 -14.23 -14.90
CA GLY A 92 7.87 -13.16 -15.62
C GLY A 92 8.80 -11.99 -15.89
N THR A 93 8.25 -10.90 -16.38
CA THR A 93 8.97 -9.69 -16.75
C THR A 93 8.15 -8.44 -16.42
N TRP A 94 8.82 -7.32 -16.16
CA TRP A 94 8.17 -6.03 -16.09
C TRP A 94 7.72 -5.55 -17.47
N LEU A 95 6.64 -4.80 -17.54
CA LEU A 95 6.13 -4.22 -18.79
C LEU A 95 6.97 -3.02 -19.26
N SER A 96 7.57 -2.29 -18.32
CA SER A 96 8.33 -1.08 -18.61
C SER A 96 9.51 -0.96 -17.65
N GLU A 97 10.63 -0.43 -18.16
CA GLU A 97 11.82 -0.08 -17.38
C GLU A 97 11.85 1.41 -17.00
N GLU A 98 10.81 2.16 -17.35
CA GLU A 98 10.70 3.56 -17.00
C GLU A 98 10.52 3.77 -15.48
N LEU A 99 10.65 5.00 -15.05
CA LEU A 99 10.46 5.40 -13.65
C LEU A 99 9.04 5.02 -13.18
N TYR A 100 8.95 4.50 -11.98
CA TYR A 100 7.69 4.05 -11.40
C TYR A 100 7.51 4.54 -9.95
N GLY A 101 6.28 4.54 -9.51
CA GLY A 101 5.92 4.69 -8.10
C GLY A 101 5.55 3.35 -7.48
N THR A 102 5.93 3.14 -6.23
CA THR A 102 5.66 1.92 -5.49
C THR A 102 4.75 2.22 -4.30
N LEU A 103 3.63 1.46 -4.22
CA LEU A 103 2.79 1.45 -3.02
C LEU A 103 3.31 0.39 -2.05
N ARG A 104 3.49 0.78 -0.79
CA ARG A 104 3.99 -0.10 0.26
C ARG A 104 3.22 0.09 1.55
N ARG A 105 3.26 -0.92 2.39
CA ARG A 105 2.68 -0.87 3.75
C ARG A 105 1.22 -0.41 3.72
N VAL A 106 0.46 -0.93 2.76
CA VAL A 106 -0.95 -0.61 2.57
C VAL A 106 -1.79 -1.23 3.69
N ALA A 107 -2.57 -0.42 4.37
CA ALA A 107 -3.49 -0.88 5.40
C ALA A 107 -4.78 -0.06 5.41
N SER A 108 -5.89 -0.72 5.71
CA SER A 108 -7.21 -0.11 5.87
C SER A 108 -7.72 -0.33 7.28
N SER A 109 -8.52 0.61 7.79
CA SER A 109 -9.21 0.47 9.07
C SER A 109 -10.34 -0.59 9.06
N GLY A 110 -10.76 -1.02 7.88
CA GLY A 110 -11.91 -1.92 7.72
C GLY A 110 -13.28 -1.26 7.89
N LYS A 111 -13.33 0.03 8.20
CA LYS A 111 -14.58 0.76 8.50
C LYS A 111 -15.33 1.23 7.24
N ILE A 112 -14.62 1.46 6.15
CA ILE A 112 -15.18 2.02 4.91
C ILE A 112 -14.61 1.25 3.72
N HIS A 113 -15.46 1.00 2.72
CA HIS A 113 -15.04 0.39 1.45
C HIS A 113 -14.37 1.39 0.52
N GLY A 114 -13.58 0.89 -0.43
CA GLY A 114 -12.97 1.71 -1.49
C GLY A 114 -11.68 2.42 -1.08
N ILE A 115 -11.11 2.10 0.08
CA ILE A 115 -9.88 2.74 0.58
C ILE A 115 -8.70 2.48 -0.35
N PHE A 116 -8.46 1.23 -0.76
CA PHE A 116 -7.37 0.90 -1.67
C PHE A 116 -7.54 1.56 -3.05
N SER A 117 -8.76 1.60 -3.57
CA SER A 117 -9.04 2.29 -4.85
C SER A 117 -8.71 3.78 -4.77
N GLN A 118 -8.96 4.41 -3.63
CA GLN A 118 -8.60 5.82 -3.39
C GLN A 118 -7.08 6.02 -3.36
N MET A 119 -6.35 5.11 -2.74
CA MET A 119 -4.88 5.14 -2.73
C MET A 119 -4.32 5.05 -4.14
N VAL A 120 -4.79 4.10 -4.93
CA VAL A 120 -4.36 3.90 -6.32
C VAL A 120 -4.70 5.12 -7.19
N SER A 121 -5.89 5.68 -7.04
CA SER A 121 -6.31 6.89 -7.76
C SER A 121 -5.37 8.06 -7.50
N TYR A 122 -5.03 8.29 -6.24
CA TYR A 122 -4.04 9.31 -5.86
C TYR A 122 -2.68 9.07 -6.54
N CYS A 123 -2.16 7.84 -6.46
CA CYS A 123 -0.85 7.50 -7.04
C CYS A 123 -0.84 7.69 -8.57
N ARG A 124 -1.93 7.34 -9.26
CA ARG A 124 -2.06 7.53 -10.72
C ARG A 124 -2.03 8.99 -11.14
N GLN A 125 -2.40 9.90 -10.27
CA GLN A 125 -2.30 11.35 -10.53
C GLN A 125 -0.86 11.85 -10.42
N GLN A 126 0.00 11.12 -9.70
CA GLN A 126 1.40 11.50 -9.49
C GLN A 126 2.33 10.94 -10.58
N ILE A 127 2.06 9.71 -11.04
CA ILE A 127 2.88 9.03 -12.03
C ILE A 127 2.03 7.98 -12.77
N SER A 128 2.35 7.76 -14.06
CA SER A 128 1.60 6.84 -14.92
C SER A 128 2.03 5.38 -14.80
N HIS A 129 3.11 5.08 -14.09
CA HIS A 129 3.68 3.75 -13.93
C HIS A 129 3.78 3.39 -12.45
N LEU A 130 3.10 2.33 -12.04
CA LEU A 130 3.03 1.89 -10.64
C LEU A 130 3.41 0.42 -10.50
N ARG A 131 4.07 0.08 -9.41
CA ARG A 131 4.36 -1.29 -8.99
C ARG A 131 3.92 -1.52 -7.56
N ILE A 132 3.53 -2.76 -7.26
CA ILE A 132 3.13 -3.20 -5.92
C ILE A 132 3.41 -4.69 -5.79
N ASP A 133 3.71 -5.15 -4.60
CA ASP A 133 3.86 -6.56 -4.28
C ASP A 133 3.05 -6.93 -3.05
N THR A 134 2.71 -8.21 -2.92
CA THR A 134 2.07 -8.75 -1.74
C THR A 134 2.42 -10.22 -1.54
N HIS A 135 2.17 -10.76 -0.36
CA HIS A 135 2.39 -12.17 -0.05
C HIS A 135 1.45 -13.06 -0.85
N GLU A 136 1.92 -14.26 -1.22
CA GLU A 136 1.11 -15.24 -1.98
C GLU A 136 -0.17 -15.66 -1.25
N ASP A 137 -0.17 -15.64 0.09
CA ASP A 137 -1.33 -15.97 0.91
C ASP A 137 -2.33 -14.81 1.03
N ASN A 138 -1.95 -13.60 0.65
CA ASN A 138 -2.83 -12.44 0.71
C ASN A 138 -3.75 -12.37 -0.51
N LYS A 139 -4.71 -13.29 -0.58
CA LYS A 139 -5.64 -13.41 -1.72
C LYS A 139 -6.55 -12.18 -1.84
N ILE A 140 -6.94 -11.60 -0.72
CA ILE A 140 -7.77 -10.39 -0.70
C ILE A 140 -7.04 -9.23 -1.36
N MET A 141 -5.78 -9.01 -0.99
CA MET A 141 -4.98 -7.93 -1.57
C MET A 141 -4.67 -8.17 -3.05
N GLN A 142 -4.34 -9.39 -3.44
CA GLN A 142 -4.13 -9.74 -4.85
C GLN A 142 -5.37 -9.40 -5.68
N HIS A 143 -6.57 -9.77 -5.20
CA HIS A 143 -7.82 -9.45 -5.88
C HIS A 143 -8.04 -7.93 -6.00
N LEU A 144 -7.81 -7.17 -4.93
CA LEU A 144 -7.94 -5.70 -4.96
C LEU A 144 -6.95 -5.05 -5.92
N ILE A 145 -5.72 -5.54 -5.97
CA ILE A 145 -4.67 -5.05 -6.88
C ILE A 145 -5.12 -5.26 -8.33
N GLU A 146 -5.54 -6.47 -8.69
CA GLU A 146 -6.02 -6.78 -10.05
C GLU A 146 -7.26 -5.99 -10.42
N LYS A 147 -8.21 -5.87 -9.50
CA LYS A 147 -9.44 -5.07 -9.68
C LYS A 147 -9.14 -3.60 -9.96
N ASN A 148 -8.02 -3.09 -9.48
CA ASN A 148 -7.57 -1.72 -9.72
C ASN A 148 -6.68 -1.57 -10.96
N GLY A 149 -6.64 -2.57 -11.84
CA GLY A 149 -6.01 -2.48 -13.15
C GLY A 149 -4.55 -2.87 -13.21
N PHE A 150 -4.00 -3.42 -12.15
CA PHE A 150 -2.65 -4.00 -12.17
C PHE A 150 -2.69 -5.40 -12.77
N SER A 151 -1.61 -5.77 -13.46
CA SER A 151 -1.39 -7.13 -13.94
C SER A 151 -0.29 -7.84 -13.15
N LYS A 152 -0.49 -9.12 -12.86
CA LYS A 152 0.52 -9.96 -12.23
C LYS A 152 1.72 -10.11 -13.17
N ARG A 153 2.92 -9.85 -12.67
CA ARG A 153 4.14 -9.84 -13.49
C ARG A 153 5.10 -10.97 -13.18
N GLY A 154 5.16 -11.45 -11.97
CA GLY A 154 6.08 -12.50 -11.55
C GLY A 154 6.33 -12.47 -10.05
N ILE A 155 7.51 -12.91 -9.65
CA ILE A 155 7.93 -13.03 -8.25
C ILE A 155 9.17 -12.17 -8.02
N ILE A 156 9.10 -11.34 -6.98
CA ILE A 156 10.26 -10.61 -6.45
C ILE A 156 10.65 -11.16 -5.09
N PHE A 157 11.84 -10.83 -4.63
CA PHE A 157 12.35 -11.26 -3.32
C PHE A 157 12.68 -10.04 -2.48
N LYS A 158 12.23 -10.07 -1.23
CA LYS A 158 12.58 -9.05 -0.24
C LYS A 158 14.02 -9.27 0.26
N ASP A 159 14.55 -8.32 1.02
CA ASP A 159 15.92 -8.36 1.54
C ASP A 159 16.18 -9.61 2.39
N ASP A 160 15.16 -10.14 3.08
CA ASP A 160 15.22 -11.37 3.85
C ASP A 160 15.11 -12.65 3.01
N GLY A 161 15.02 -12.52 1.67
CA GLY A 161 14.86 -13.62 0.73
C GLY A 161 13.44 -14.13 0.57
N SER A 162 12.47 -13.58 1.28
CA SER A 162 11.09 -14.03 1.18
C SER A 162 10.44 -13.59 -0.15
N PRO A 163 9.71 -14.52 -0.82
CA PRO A 163 9.06 -14.21 -2.10
C PRO A 163 7.83 -13.34 -1.93
N ARG A 164 7.56 -12.52 -2.94
CA ARG A 164 6.33 -11.73 -3.08
C ARG A 164 5.82 -11.81 -4.51
N VAL A 165 4.50 -11.83 -4.65
CA VAL A 165 3.84 -11.71 -5.95
C VAL A 165 3.87 -10.26 -6.37
N ALA A 166 4.43 -9.99 -7.55
CA ALA A 166 4.63 -8.64 -8.07
C ALA A 166 3.61 -8.28 -9.13
N PHE A 167 3.13 -7.06 -9.08
CA PHE A 167 2.12 -6.50 -9.98
C PHE A 167 2.57 -5.15 -10.52
N GLU A 168 2.07 -4.82 -11.71
CA GLU A 168 2.42 -3.58 -12.40
C GLU A 168 1.21 -2.96 -13.09
N TYR A 169 1.14 -1.66 -13.04
CA TYR A 169 0.20 -0.84 -13.78
C TYR A 169 0.98 0.15 -14.64
N VAL A 170 0.68 0.15 -15.93
CA VAL A 170 1.21 1.15 -16.88
C VAL A 170 0.01 1.78 -17.58
N LYS A 171 -0.09 3.11 -17.51
CA LYS A 171 -1.12 3.82 -18.27
C LYS A 171 -0.75 3.75 -19.75
N LEU A 172 -1.61 3.12 -20.52
CA LEU A 172 -1.49 3.12 -21.98
C LEU A 172 -1.82 4.51 -22.50
N SER A 173 -0.92 5.09 -23.27
CA SER A 173 -1.12 6.38 -23.94
C SER A 173 -2.12 6.26 -25.10
#